data_33fa7d88e7bbe628bb00765420b93655
#
_entry.id   33fa7d88e7bbe628bb00765420b93655
#
_cell.length_a   1.000
_cell.length_b   1.000
_cell.length_c   1.000
_cell.angle_alpha   90.00
_cell.angle_beta   90.00
_cell.angle_gamma   90.00
#
_symmetry.space_group_name_H-M   'P 1'
#
loop_
_entity.id
_entity.type
_entity.pdbx_description
1 polymer ?
#
loop_
_entity_poly.entity_id
_entity_poly.type
_entity_poly.pdbx_seq_one_letter_code
_entity_poly.pdbx_strand_id
1 'polypeptide(L)'
;MKRTILCTSLALLSCMVSYGQEKGKNYPFNDKSLTVEERIDDLVGRMTLEEKIDLLAGYNDFYLHPCERLGIPAFKMADGPLGLSSWGLWGRATAFPSALSVASSWNKELARQTGEIYAQEWRARGIHFMLAPGVNIYRASKGARNFEYYGEDPYLTSRMIVPFIQAVQKGGVIATVKHFVGNDQEFDRYHVSTELSDRALHEIYLPPFKAAVQEAGVKAVMTGYNPLRGVYCTENKTIIDILKKDWGFRGMLMSDWACTYSADKAANHGLDLEMGSKSWFNREKLIPLIRQGIISEA
;
A
#
# COMPACT_ATOMS: atom_id res chain seq x y z
N MET A 1 -15.31 -20.55 -77.49
CA MET A 1 -14.97 -21.42 -76.35
C MET A 1 -14.81 -20.57 -75.06
N LYS A 2 -15.85 -20.55 -74.25
CA LYS A 2 -15.84 -19.84 -72.97
C LYS A 2 -15.54 -20.84 -71.87
N ARG A 3 -14.44 -20.72 -71.15
CA ARG A 3 -14.14 -21.51 -69.97
C ARG A 3 -14.71 -20.79 -68.72
N THR A 4 -15.68 -21.37 -68.09
CA THR A 4 -16.28 -21.00 -66.85
C THR A 4 -15.37 -21.52 -65.74
N ILE A 5 -14.79 -20.61 -64.94
CA ILE A 5 -14.05 -20.99 -63.76
C ILE A 5 -15.02 -20.96 -62.58
N LEU A 6 -15.24 -22.10 -61.97
CA LEU A 6 -16.05 -22.30 -60.78
C LEU A 6 -15.18 -21.99 -59.55
N CYS A 7 -15.43 -20.84 -58.91
CA CYS A 7 -14.81 -20.50 -57.62
C CYS A 7 -15.62 -21.17 -56.51
N THR A 8 -15.09 -22.24 -55.94
CA THR A 8 -15.55 -22.82 -54.67
C THR A 8 -15.00 -22.01 -53.53
N SER A 9 -15.81 -21.14 -52.96
CA SER A 9 -15.49 -20.41 -51.74
C SER A 9 -15.60 -21.35 -50.54
N LEU A 10 -14.47 -21.80 -50.05
CA LEU A 10 -14.36 -22.51 -48.79
C LEU A 10 -14.49 -21.47 -47.66
N ALA A 11 -15.67 -21.38 -47.05
CA ALA A 11 -15.90 -20.60 -45.86
C ALA A 11 -15.23 -21.30 -44.66
N LEU A 12 -14.01 -20.87 -44.35
CA LEU A 12 -13.38 -21.16 -43.07
C LEU A 12 -14.12 -20.40 -41.99
N LEU A 13 -15.04 -21.08 -41.31
CA LEU A 13 -15.66 -20.60 -40.09
C LEU A 13 -14.59 -20.66 -38.97
N SER A 14 -13.76 -19.62 -38.87
CA SER A 14 -12.90 -19.44 -37.71
C SER A 14 -13.81 -19.10 -36.53
N CYS A 15 -14.03 -20.05 -35.65
CA CYS A 15 -14.49 -19.77 -34.28
C CYS A 15 -13.47 -18.86 -33.60
N MET A 16 -13.59 -17.56 -33.83
CA MET A 16 -13.05 -16.60 -32.89
C MET A 16 -13.87 -16.76 -31.63
N VAL A 17 -13.32 -17.48 -30.66
CA VAL A 17 -13.74 -17.35 -29.27
C VAL A 17 -13.42 -15.92 -28.91
N SER A 18 -14.39 -15.04 -29.13
CA SER A 18 -14.40 -13.72 -28.52
C SER A 18 -14.38 -13.95 -27.03
N TYR A 19 -13.23 -13.80 -26.40
CA TYR A 19 -13.17 -13.38 -25.00
C TYR A 19 -13.77 -11.98 -24.96
N GLY A 20 -15.08 -11.89 -25.16
CA GLY A 20 -15.84 -10.70 -24.89
C GLY A 20 -15.67 -10.40 -23.42
N GLN A 21 -14.97 -9.32 -23.12
CA GLN A 21 -15.08 -8.68 -21.83
C GLN A 21 -16.58 -8.57 -21.53
N GLU A 22 -17.08 -9.31 -20.54
CA GLU A 22 -18.40 -9.10 -19.97
C GLU A 22 -18.37 -7.76 -19.19
N LYS A 23 -18.18 -6.66 -19.93
CA LYS A 23 -18.40 -5.31 -19.43
C LYS A 23 -19.87 -5.22 -19.05
N GLY A 24 -20.17 -5.26 -17.74
CA GLY A 24 -21.47 -4.93 -17.23
C GLY A 24 -22.19 -5.99 -16.41
N LYS A 25 -21.54 -7.04 -15.94
CA LYS A 25 -22.17 -7.82 -14.85
C LYS A 25 -22.26 -6.94 -13.61
N ASN A 26 -23.49 -6.63 -13.21
CA ASN A 26 -23.76 -5.89 -11.98
C ASN A 26 -23.58 -6.88 -10.82
N TYR A 27 -22.31 -7.10 -10.40
CA TYR A 27 -22.00 -7.94 -9.27
C TYR A 27 -22.40 -7.21 -7.97
N PRO A 28 -22.86 -7.95 -6.93
CA PRO A 28 -23.18 -7.35 -5.64
C PRO A 28 -22.06 -6.50 -5.05
N PHE A 29 -20.78 -6.86 -5.24
CA PHE A 29 -19.68 -6.03 -4.76
C PHE A 29 -19.63 -4.62 -5.38
N ASN A 30 -20.30 -4.37 -6.50
CA ASN A 30 -20.44 -3.04 -7.11
C ASN A 30 -21.62 -2.25 -6.54
N ASP A 31 -22.53 -2.90 -5.81
CA ASP A 31 -23.71 -2.24 -5.23
C ASP A 31 -23.31 -1.42 -3.99
N LYS A 32 -23.39 -0.10 -4.12
CA LYS A 32 -23.03 0.83 -3.04
C LYS A 32 -24.07 0.88 -1.91
N SER A 33 -25.22 0.25 -2.06
CA SER A 33 -26.22 0.11 -0.98
C SER A 33 -25.87 -0.99 0.01
N LEU A 34 -25.00 -1.93 -0.37
CA LEU A 34 -24.48 -2.97 0.51
C LEU A 34 -23.35 -2.43 1.40
N THR A 35 -23.16 -3.05 2.54
CA THR A 35 -22.03 -2.74 3.43
C THR A 35 -20.69 -3.09 2.76
N VAL A 36 -19.61 -2.52 3.28
CA VAL A 36 -18.26 -2.82 2.76
C VAL A 36 -17.93 -4.29 2.93
N GLU A 37 -18.29 -4.88 4.06
CA GLU A 37 -18.09 -6.29 4.37
C GLU A 37 -18.82 -7.20 3.39
N GLU A 38 -20.11 -6.97 3.15
CA GLU A 38 -20.90 -7.76 2.19
C GLU A 38 -20.31 -7.69 0.78
N ARG A 39 -19.81 -6.52 0.39
CA ARG A 39 -19.16 -6.32 -0.91
C ARG A 39 -17.81 -7.04 -1.00
N ILE A 40 -17.02 -7.04 0.07
CA ILE A 40 -15.75 -7.76 0.15
C ILE A 40 -16.00 -9.26 0.09
N ASP A 41 -16.94 -9.78 0.86
CA ASP A 41 -17.28 -11.22 0.89
C ASP A 41 -17.73 -11.71 -0.50
N ASP A 42 -18.58 -10.95 -1.18
CA ASP A 42 -18.99 -11.28 -2.55
C ASP A 42 -17.81 -11.27 -3.54
N LEU A 43 -16.94 -10.25 -3.45
CA LEU A 43 -15.76 -10.14 -4.31
C LEU A 43 -14.79 -11.30 -4.09
N VAL A 44 -14.38 -11.53 -2.84
CA VAL A 44 -13.42 -12.57 -2.46
C VAL A 44 -13.96 -13.96 -2.78
N GLY A 45 -15.25 -14.20 -2.57
CA GLY A 45 -15.91 -15.45 -2.92
C GLY A 45 -15.96 -15.75 -4.42
N ARG A 46 -15.82 -14.72 -5.28
CA ARG A 46 -15.75 -14.87 -6.75
C ARG A 46 -14.34 -15.06 -7.27
N MET A 47 -13.32 -14.68 -6.51
CA MET A 47 -11.93 -14.76 -6.93
C MET A 47 -11.41 -16.19 -6.88
N THR A 48 -10.61 -16.56 -7.89
CA THR A 48 -9.81 -17.79 -7.81
C THR A 48 -8.65 -17.59 -6.84
N LEU A 49 -8.04 -18.70 -6.39
CA LEU A 49 -6.87 -18.64 -5.54
C LEU A 49 -5.72 -17.84 -6.19
N GLU A 50 -5.52 -18.02 -7.48
CA GLU A 50 -4.51 -17.30 -8.24
C GLU A 50 -4.78 -15.80 -8.30
N GLU A 51 -6.04 -15.39 -8.48
CA GLU A 51 -6.43 -13.98 -8.47
C GLU A 51 -6.27 -13.35 -7.09
N LYS A 52 -6.59 -14.08 -6.01
CA LYS A 52 -6.33 -13.65 -4.64
C LYS A 52 -4.83 -13.41 -4.44
N ILE A 53 -3.99 -14.37 -4.83
CA ILE A 53 -2.53 -14.28 -4.70
C ILE A 53 -1.96 -13.11 -5.50
N ASP A 54 -2.43 -12.88 -6.72
CA ASP A 54 -1.96 -11.77 -7.55
C ASP A 54 -2.23 -10.40 -6.90
N LEU A 55 -3.30 -10.26 -6.11
CA LEU A 55 -3.60 -9.02 -5.38
C LEU A 55 -2.69 -8.79 -4.15
N LEU A 56 -1.99 -9.82 -3.68
CA LEU A 56 -1.08 -9.71 -2.52
C LEU A 56 0.29 -9.15 -2.90
N ALA A 57 0.54 -8.87 -4.18
CA ALA A 57 1.82 -8.31 -4.63
C ALA A 57 1.63 -7.16 -5.62
N GLY A 58 2.56 -6.19 -5.57
CA GLY A 58 2.64 -5.13 -6.55
C GLY A 58 3.16 -5.61 -7.91
N TYR A 59 2.90 -4.83 -8.96
CA TYR A 59 3.50 -4.99 -10.27
C TYR A 59 3.83 -3.64 -10.88
N ASN A 60 4.73 -3.62 -11.89
CA ASN A 60 5.18 -2.37 -12.53
C ASN A 60 5.53 -1.29 -11.51
N ASP A 61 6.28 -1.64 -10.48
CA ASP A 61 6.77 -0.83 -9.37
C ASP A 61 5.66 -0.18 -8.51
N PHE A 62 4.74 0.56 -9.09
CA PHE A 62 3.76 1.41 -8.38
C PHE A 62 2.29 1.02 -8.61
N TYR A 63 2.01 -0.23 -8.96
CA TYR A 63 0.65 -0.67 -9.20
C TYR A 63 0.27 -1.89 -8.37
N LEU A 64 -1.01 -2.02 -8.04
CA LEU A 64 -1.63 -3.29 -7.68
C LEU A 64 -2.20 -3.96 -8.93
N HIS A 65 -2.15 -5.28 -8.96
CA HIS A 65 -2.69 -6.07 -10.07
C HIS A 65 -4.17 -5.77 -10.29
N PRO A 66 -4.61 -5.66 -11.54
CA PRO A 66 -6.03 -5.70 -11.86
C PRO A 66 -6.55 -7.15 -11.71
N CYS A 67 -7.85 -7.28 -11.48
CA CYS A 67 -8.58 -8.51 -11.72
C CYS A 67 -9.57 -8.27 -12.87
N GLU A 68 -9.09 -8.40 -14.10
CA GLU A 68 -9.84 -8.01 -15.31
C GLU A 68 -11.14 -8.80 -15.45
N ARG A 69 -11.13 -10.09 -15.11
CA ARG A 69 -12.32 -10.95 -15.16
C ARG A 69 -13.47 -10.42 -14.30
N LEU A 70 -13.16 -9.80 -13.18
CA LEU A 70 -14.14 -9.21 -12.27
C LEU A 70 -14.31 -7.68 -12.47
N GLY A 71 -13.60 -7.11 -13.44
CA GLY A 71 -13.68 -5.67 -13.71
C GLY A 71 -12.97 -4.79 -12.67
N ILE A 72 -12.08 -5.35 -11.87
CA ILE A 72 -11.27 -4.60 -10.91
C ILE A 72 -10.07 -3.99 -11.64
N PRO A 73 -9.94 -2.65 -11.67
CA PRO A 73 -8.82 -1.99 -12.34
C PRO A 73 -7.53 -2.11 -11.54
N ALA A 74 -6.41 -1.83 -12.20
CA ALA A 74 -5.14 -1.62 -11.50
C ALA A 74 -5.21 -0.36 -10.65
N PHE A 75 -4.74 -0.46 -9.41
CA PHE A 75 -4.62 0.71 -8.54
C PHE A 75 -3.20 1.27 -8.62
N LYS A 76 -3.09 2.59 -8.73
CA LYS A 76 -1.82 3.31 -8.85
C LYS A 76 -1.40 3.87 -7.51
N MET A 77 -0.10 3.83 -7.24
CA MET A 77 0.55 4.45 -6.09
C MET A 77 1.59 5.48 -6.54
N ALA A 78 1.94 6.41 -5.67
CA ALA A 78 3.08 7.29 -5.86
C ALA A 78 3.65 7.74 -4.53
N ASP A 79 4.97 7.95 -4.49
CA ASP A 79 5.63 8.60 -3.37
C ASP A 79 5.15 10.03 -3.18
N GLY A 80 5.25 10.53 -1.96
CA GLY A 80 4.60 11.76 -1.64
C GLY A 80 5.09 12.69 -0.55
N PRO A 81 6.16 12.42 0.23
CA PRO A 81 6.49 13.32 1.34
C PRO A 81 6.82 14.76 0.95
N LEU A 82 7.36 14.98 -0.25
CA LEU A 82 7.68 16.31 -0.80
C LEU A 82 6.83 16.69 -2.01
N GLY A 83 5.70 16.04 -2.21
CA GLY A 83 4.89 16.12 -3.41
C GLY A 83 4.96 14.84 -4.23
N LEU A 84 4.15 14.77 -5.27
CA LEU A 84 4.01 13.57 -6.07
C LEU A 84 5.33 13.20 -6.77
N SER A 85 5.85 12.01 -6.49
CA SER A 85 7.04 11.44 -7.09
C SER A 85 6.84 9.95 -7.36
N SER A 86 7.48 9.44 -8.38
CA SER A 86 7.54 8.03 -8.74
C SER A 86 8.65 7.82 -9.77
N TRP A 87 9.83 8.30 -9.42
CA TRP A 87 11.07 8.14 -10.23
C TRP A 87 10.90 8.57 -11.68
N GLY A 88 10.10 9.64 -11.90
CA GLY A 88 9.87 10.21 -13.22
C GLY A 88 8.72 9.61 -14.04
N LEU A 89 8.05 8.55 -13.54
CA LEU A 89 6.95 7.89 -14.27
C LEU A 89 5.74 8.78 -14.55
N TRP A 90 5.48 9.77 -13.66
CA TRP A 90 4.28 10.62 -13.73
C TRP A 90 4.53 12.04 -14.22
N GLY A 91 5.73 12.32 -14.71
CA GLY A 91 6.10 13.63 -15.22
C GLY A 91 6.36 14.66 -14.12
N ARG A 92 6.18 15.95 -14.43
CA ARG A 92 6.39 17.06 -13.49
C ARG A 92 5.24 17.16 -12.50
N ALA A 93 5.59 17.46 -11.24
CA ALA A 93 4.66 17.68 -10.15
C ALA A 93 5.10 18.88 -9.31
N THR A 94 4.23 19.37 -8.45
CA THR A 94 4.56 20.43 -7.50
C THR A 94 5.54 19.88 -6.45
N ALA A 95 6.65 20.59 -6.24
CA ALA A 95 7.52 20.37 -5.09
C ALA A 95 6.98 21.17 -3.90
N PHE A 96 6.60 20.47 -2.85
CA PHE A 96 6.08 21.07 -1.62
C PHE A 96 7.20 21.29 -0.59
N PRO A 97 6.99 22.15 0.41
CA PRO A 97 7.88 22.23 1.57
C PRO A 97 8.05 20.87 2.25
N SER A 98 9.20 20.65 2.87
CA SER A 98 9.44 19.43 3.64
C SER A 98 8.44 19.26 4.78
N ALA A 99 8.20 18.02 5.20
CA ALA A 99 7.33 17.73 6.33
C ALA A 99 7.79 18.46 7.61
N LEU A 100 9.12 18.55 7.83
CA LEU A 100 9.70 19.33 8.92
C LEU A 100 9.33 20.82 8.83
N SER A 101 9.35 21.41 7.64
CA SER A 101 8.98 22.82 7.45
C SER A 101 7.51 23.05 7.80
N VAL A 102 6.62 22.13 7.42
CA VAL A 102 5.21 22.17 7.81
C VAL A 102 5.06 22.00 9.33
N ALA A 103 5.79 21.06 9.94
CA ALA A 103 5.77 20.82 11.39
C ALA A 103 6.24 22.06 12.20
N SER A 104 7.29 22.73 11.70
CA SER A 104 7.84 23.94 12.33
C SER A 104 6.87 25.12 12.39
N SER A 105 5.79 25.08 11.62
CA SER A 105 4.71 26.08 11.71
C SER A 105 3.82 25.90 12.94
N TRP A 106 3.81 24.73 13.56
CA TRP A 106 2.89 24.33 14.66
C TRP A 106 1.41 24.53 14.32
N ASN A 107 1.10 24.67 13.01
CA ASN A 107 -0.22 25.00 12.51
C ASN A 107 -0.91 23.79 11.88
N LYS A 108 -1.83 23.19 12.64
CA LYS A 108 -2.62 22.03 12.20
C LYS A 108 -3.50 22.34 10.99
N GLU A 109 -3.96 23.58 10.86
CA GLU A 109 -4.76 24.01 9.73
C GLU A 109 -3.92 24.07 8.44
N LEU A 110 -2.66 24.52 8.52
CA LEU A 110 -1.72 24.45 7.39
C LEU A 110 -1.47 23.00 6.97
N ALA A 111 -1.30 22.08 7.93
CA ALA A 111 -1.14 20.66 7.62
C ALA A 111 -2.38 20.09 6.91
N ARG A 112 -3.58 20.47 7.35
CA ARG A 112 -4.85 20.09 6.70
C ARG A 112 -4.92 20.60 5.26
N GLN A 113 -4.65 21.89 5.04
CA GLN A 113 -4.64 22.51 3.71
C GLN A 113 -3.61 21.86 2.78
N THR A 114 -2.42 21.54 3.30
CA THR A 114 -1.40 20.79 2.56
C THR A 114 -1.96 19.46 2.09
N GLY A 115 -2.63 18.70 2.96
CA GLY A 115 -3.26 17.43 2.61
C GLY A 115 -4.34 17.56 1.53
N GLU A 116 -5.12 18.61 1.56
CA GLU A 116 -6.16 18.89 0.53
C GLU A 116 -5.53 19.10 -0.85
N ILE A 117 -4.46 19.91 -0.92
CA ILE A 117 -3.79 20.20 -2.20
C ILE A 117 -3.10 18.93 -2.73
N TYR A 118 -2.46 18.14 -1.87
CA TYR A 118 -1.90 16.86 -2.24
C TYR A 118 -2.97 15.94 -2.84
N ALA A 119 -4.11 15.79 -2.18
CA ALA A 119 -5.20 14.95 -2.69
C ALA A 119 -5.68 15.39 -4.08
N GLN A 120 -5.80 16.69 -4.33
CA GLN A 120 -6.17 17.24 -5.64
C GLN A 120 -5.16 16.84 -6.71
N GLU A 121 -3.86 16.94 -6.42
CA GLU A 121 -2.81 16.63 -7.40
C GLU A 121 -2.74 15.13 -7.70
N TRP A 122 -2.87 14.25 -6.69
CA TRP A 122 -2.94 12.80 -6.87
C TRP A 122 -4.15 12.37 -7.68
N ARG A 123 -5.32 12.92 -7.34
CA ARG A 123 -6.56 12.66 -8.06
C ARG A 123 -6.51 13.09 -9.52
N ALA A 124 -5.94 14.26 -9.80
CA ALA A 124 -5.80 14.78 -11.16
C ALA A 124 -4.96 13.86 -12.06
N ARG A 125 -4.09 13.01 -11.47
CA ARG A 125 -3.25 12.04 -12.18
C ARG A 125 -3.78 10.60 -12.11
N GLY A 126 -4.97 10.40 -11.55
CA GLY A 126 -5.58 9.08 -11.40
C GLY A 126 -4.80 8.16 -10.46
N ILE A 127 -4.12 8.72 -9.45
CA ILE A 127 -3.38 7.97 -8.44
C ILE A 127 -4.28 7.75 -7.23
N HIS A 128 -4.30 6.51 -6.73
CA HIS A 128 -5.21 6.06 -5.70
C HIS A 128 -4.57 6.06 -4.30
N PHE A 129 -3.26 5.73 -4.22
CA PHE A 129 -2.52 5.64 -2.97
C PHE A 129 -1.41 6.69 -2.95
N MET A 130 -1.37 7.45 -1.88
CA MET A 130 -0.26 8.34 -1.54
C MET A 130 0.64 7.63 -0.54
N LEU A 131 1.90 7.40 -0.89
CA LEU A 131 2.88 6.78 0.00
C LEU A 131 3.48 7.85 0.94
N ALA A 132 2.60 8.45 1.71
CA ALA A 132 2.87 9.48 2.71
C ALA A 132 1.69 9.55 3.72
N PRO A 133 1.92 10.11 4.94
CA PRO A 133 3.13 10.79 5.43
C PRO A 133 4.20 9.82 5.96
N GLY A 134 5.46 10.25 5.87
CA GLY A 134 6.54 9.66 6.65
C GLY A 134 6.56 10.20 8.07
N VAL A 135 6.66 9.33 9.09
CA VAL A 135 6.52 9.72 10.50
C VAL A 135 7.62 9.17 11.41
N ASN A 136 8.72 8.69 10.84
CA ASN A 136 9.85 8.23 11.63
C ASN A 136 10.46 9.38 12.44
N ILE A 137 10.97 9.05 13.62
CA ILE A 137 11.49 10.04 14.57
C ILE A 137 12.96 10.34 14.25
N TYR A 138 13.36 11.60 14.31
CA TYR A 138 14.73 12.05 14.11
C TYR A 138 15.65 11.61 15.28
N ARG A 139 16.02 10.33 15.28
CA ARG A 139 16.99 9.81 16.27
C ARG A 139 18.43 10.08 15.85
N ALA A 140 18.70 9.97 14.57
CA ALA A 140 20.00 10.24 13.98
C ALA A 140 19.94 11.52 13.15
N SER A 141 20.76 12.51 13.47
CA SER A 141 20.83 13.77 12.71
C SER A 141 21.25 13.55 11.26
N LYS A 142 21.97 12.45 11.00
CA LYS A 142 22.42 12.01 9.66
C LYS A 142 21.57 10.83 9.14
N GLY A 143 20.29 10.78 9.47
CA GLY A 143 19.38 9.69 9.10
C GLY A 143 19.07 9.56 7.60
N ALA A 144 19.61 10.47 6.78
CA ALA A 144 19.49 10.56 5.32
C ALA A 144 18.08 10.82 4.77
N ARG A 145 17.01 10.35 5.41
CA ARG A 145 15.61 10.57 5.01
C ARG A 145 14.86 11.54 5.94
N ASN A 146 15.57 12.29 6.75
CA ASN A 146 14.98 13.27 7.68
C ASN A 146 14.11 14.31 6.96
N PHE A 147 14.39 14.63 5.70
CA PHE A 147 13.59 15.55 4.89
C PHE A 147 12.12 15.08 4.67
N GLU A 148 11.84 13.78 4.84
CA GLU A 148 10.50 13.21 4.67
C GLU A 148 9.65 13.29 5.95
N TYR A 149 10.28 13.51 7.12
CA TYR A 149 9.67 13.34 8.43
C TYR A 149 9.39 14.66 9.12
N TYR A 150 8.60 14.62 10.19
CA TYR A 150 8.08 15.80 10.89
C TYR A 150 8.99 16.30 12.03
N GLY A 151 10.06 15.55 12.37
CA GLY A 151 11.02 15.95 13.40
C GLY A 151 11.25 14.89 14.47
N GLU A 152 11.74 15.34 15.62
CA GLU A 152 12.12 14.46 16.74
C GLU A 152 11.02 14.28 17.80
N ASP A 153 10.00 15.15 17.78
CA ASP A 153 8.91 15.14 18.76
C ASP A 153 7.74 14.28 18.27
N PRO A 154 7.45 13.13 18.92
CA PRO A 154 6.36 12.26 18.55
C PRO A 154 4.97 12.89 18.74
N TYR A 155 4.82 13.80 19.70
CA TYR A 155 3.55 14.50 19.90
C TYR A 155 3.28 15.50 18.78
N LEU A 156 4.25 16.36 18.46
CA LEU A 156 4.12 17.31 17.34
C LEU A 156 3.84 16.55 16.04
N THR A 157 4.61 15.50 15.75
CA THR A 157 4.39 14.64 14.58
C THR A 157 2.94 14.14 14.55
N SER A 158 2.45 13.57 15.65
CA SER A 158 1.08 13.08 15.76
C SER A 158 0.04 14.17 15.49
N ARG A 159 0.23 15.36 16.05
CA ARG A 159 -0.74 16.47 15.90
C ARG A 159 -0.78 17.05 14.48
N MET A 160 0.33 16.97 13.75
CA MET A 160 0.42 17.48 12.38
C MET A 160 -0.11 16.47 11.34
N ILE A 161 0.18 15.17 11.52
CA ILE A 161 -0.23 14.16 10.53
C ILE A 161 -1.72 13.83 10.55
N VAL A 162 -2.38 13.95 11.72
CA VAL A 162 -3.82 13.62 11.81
C VAL A 162 -4.65 14.46 10.85
N PRO A 163 -4.62 15.81 10.89
CA PRO A 163 -5.38 16.61 9.94
C PRO A 163 -4.92 16.45 8.49
N PHE A 164 -3.63 16.19 8.24
CA PHE A 164 -3.10 15.89 6.90
C PHE A 164 -3.73 14.62 6.34
N ILE A 165 -3.67 13.49 7.06
CA ILE A 165 -4.22 12.20 6.63
C ILE A 165 -5.73 12.31 6.38
N GLN A 166 -6.46 12.94 7.30
CA GLN A 166 -7.91 13.14 7.16
C GLN A 166 -8.26 13.92 5.89
N ALA A 167 -7.51 14.99 5.60
CA ALA A 167 -7.71 15.81 4.41
C ALA A 167 -7.41 15.04 3.12
N VAL A 168 -6.30 14.31 3.08
CA VAL A 168 -5.94 13.44 1.94
C VAL A 168 -7.05 12.43 1.67
N GLN A 169 -7.52 11.73 2.71
CA GLN A 169 -8.54 10.70 2.55
C GLN A 169 -9.93 11.25 2.22
N LYS A 170 -10.28 12.41 2.76
CA LYS A 170 -11.48 13.16 2.37
C LYS A 170 -11.45 13.56 0.88
N GLY A 171 -10.27 13.86 0.36
CA GLY A 171 -10.04 14.12 -1.06
C GLY A 171 -10.11 12.88 -1.96
N GLY A 172 -10.34 11.68 -1.39
CA GLY A 172 -10.52 10.42 -2.12
C GLY A 172 -9.21 9.75 -2.54
N VAL A 173 -8.12 10.00 -1.82
CA VAL A 173 -6.82 9.33 -1.97
C VAL A 173 -6.53 8.56 -0.68
N ILE A 174 -6.02 7.35 -0.78
CA ILE A 174 -5.62 6.54 0.38
C ILE A 174 -4.26 7.03 0.84
N ALA A 175 -4.19 7.54 2.08
CA ALA A 175 -2.92 7.87 2.73
C ALA A 175 -2.25 6.61 3.27
N THR A 176 -0.91 6.56 3.20
CA THR A 176 -0.08 5.45 3.69
C THR A 176 0.94 5.98 4.67
N VAL A 177 0.71 5.78 5.96
CA VAL A 177 1.69 6.19 6.98
C VAL A 177 2.90 5.27 6.98
N LYS A 178 4.13 5.83 7.03
CA LYS A 178 5.38 5.09 6.87
C LYS A 178 6.53 5.67 7.71
N HIS A 179 7.56 4.91 8.04
CA HIS A 179 7.79 3.48 7.84
C HIS A 179 7.69 2.75 9.18
N PHE A 180 6.77 1.82 9.30
CA PHE A 180 6.43 1.12 10.54
C PHE A 180 7.37 -0.05 10.79
N VAL A 181 8.32 -0.01 11.73
CA VAL A 181 8.68 1.04 12.66
C VAL A 181 10.20 1.02 12.91
N GLY A 182 10.75 2.19 13.22
CA GLY A 182 12.15 2.28 13.63
C GLY A 182 13.16 2.38 12.49
N ASN A 183 12.73 2.75 11.29
CA ASN A 183 13.63 3.03 10.16
C ASN A 183 14.16 4.46 10.25
N ASP A 184 15.11 4.69 11.18
CA ASP A 184 15.57 6.04 11.52
C ASP A 184 16.91 6.41 10.88
N GLN A 185 17.50 5.51 10.11
CA GLN A 185 18.76 5.69 9.38
C GLN A 185 18.80 4.79 8.14
N GLU A 186 19.66 5.10 7.17
CA GLU A 186 19.71 4.42 5.88
C GLU A 186 20.98 3.58 5.66
N PHE A 187 21.98 3.67 6.57
CA PHE A 187 23.18 2.86 6.45
C PHE A 187 22.85 1.37 6.68
N ASP A 188 23.07 0.56 5.65
CA ASP A 188 22.78 -0.87 5.65
C ASP A 188 21.36 -1.22 6.21
N ARG A 189 20.37 -0.43 5.82
CA ARG A 189 18.99 -0.45 6.35
C ARG A 189 18.29 -1.80 6.24
N TYR A 190 18.76 -2.66 5.35
CA TYR A 190 18.21 -4.02 5.18
C TYR A 190 18.70 -5.01 6.24
N HIS A 191 19.81 -4.73 6.93
CA HIS A 191 20.43 -5.68 7.86
C HIS A 191 20.65 -5.12 9.27
N VAL A 192 20.80 -3.80 9.41
CA VAL A 192 21.00 -3.18 10.72
C VAL A 192 19.71 -3.22 11.52
N SER A 193 19.74 -3.99 12.63
CA SER A 193 18.61 -4.09 13.55
C SER A 193 18.46 -2.83 14.41
N THR A 194 17.24 -2.33 14.49
CA THR A 194 16.90 -1.24 15.41
C THR A 194 16.61 -1.82 16.79
N GLU A 195 17.48 -1.52 17.75
CA GLU A 195 17.37 -1.99 19.12
C GLU A 195 16.74 -0.92 20.02
N LEU A 196 15.58 -1.21 20.55
CA LEU A 196 14.79 -0.30 21.40
C LEU A 196 14.31 -1.00 22.65
N SER A 197 14.23 -0.28 23.78
CA SER A 197 13.46 -0.74 24.93
C SER A 197 11.96 -0.65 24.65
N ASP A 198 11.13 -1.39 25.39
CA ASP A 198 9.68 -1.31 25.27
C ASP A 198 9.19 0.12 25.56
N ARG A 199 9.76 0.77 26.56
CA ARG A 199 9.44 2.14 26.88
C ARG A 199 9.69 3.08 25.70
N ALA A 200 10.88 3.01 25.09
CA ALA A 200 11.20 3.83 23.92
C ALA A 200 10.26 3.54 22.75
N LEU A 201 9.99 2.27 22.47
CA LEU A 201 9.08 1.88 21.42
C LEU A 201 7.69 2.49 21.62
N HIS A 202 7.11 2.37 22.81
CA HIS A 202 5.76 2.82 23.10
C HIS A 202 5.62 4.33 23.34
N GLU A 203 6.66 5.00 23.88
CA GLU A 203 6.58 6.42 24.20
C GLU A 203 7.06 7.32 23.06
N ILE A 204 7.95 6.83 22.17
CA ILE A 204 8.59 7.65 21.14
C ILE A 204 8.22 7.20 19.73
N TYR A 205 8.36 5.90 19.40
CA TYR A 205 8.28 5.44 18.02
C TYR A 205 6.87 5.11 17.56
N LEU A 206 6.05 4.55 18.42
CA LEU A 206 4.68 4.15 18.10
C LEU A 206 3.63 5.27 18.12
N PRO A 207 3.75 6.35 18.91
CA PRO A 207 2.68 7.34 19.04
C PRO A 207 2.20 7.97 17.73
N PRO A 208 3.06 8.36 16.77
CA PRO A 208 2.58 8.90 15.50
C PRO A 208 1.75 7.89 14.68
N PHE A 209 2.16 6.62 14.67
CA PHE A 209 1.41 5.57 13.98
C PHE A 209 0.07 5.28 14.68
N LYS A 210 0.06 5.26 16.01
CA LYS A 210 -1.17 5.11 16.79
C LYS A 210 -2.15 6.24 16.51
N ALA A 211 -1.68 7.48 16.48
CA ALA A 211 -2.51 8.63 16.12
C ALA A 211 -3.03 8.54 14.68
N ALA A 212 -2.20 8.10 13.73
CA ALA A 212 -2.64 7.88 12.35
C ALA A 212 -3.76 6.84 12.26
N VAL A 213 -3.68 5.75 13.03
CA VAL A 213 -4.70 4.68 13.04
C VAL A 213 -5.96 5.13 13.77
N GLN A 214 -5.82 5.53 15.05
CA GLN A 214 -6.96 5.70 15.94
C GLN A 214 -7.65 7.06 15.83
N GLU A 215 -6.91 8.12 15.45
CA GLU A 215 -7.48 9.46 15.33
C GLU A 215 -7.72 9.87 13.87
N ALA A 216 -6.80 9.54 12.96
CA ALA A 216 -6.95 9.90 11.56
C ALA A 216 -7.69 8.85 10.72
N GLY A 217 -7.81 7.61 11.19
CA GLY A 217 -8.42 6.51 10.45
C GLY A 217 -7.67 6.20 9.15
N VAL A 218 -6.32 6.17 9.22
CA VAL A 218 -5.48 5.89 8.06
C VAL A 218 -5.82 4.52 7.44
N LYS A 219 -5.83 4.43 6.12
CA LYS A 219 -6.25 3.22 5.41
C LYS A 219 -5.11 2.34 4.94
N ALA A 220 -3.87 2.82 4.97
CA ALA A 220 -2.70 2.01 4.66
C ALA A 220 -1.54 2.36 5.59
N VAL A 221 -0.74 1.35 5.90
CA VAL A 221 0.51 1.45 6.67
C VAL A 221 1.60 0.73 5.88
N MET A 222 2.79 1.33 5.80
CA MET A 222 3.95 0.70 5.18
C MET A 222 4.98 0.36 6.23
N THR A 223 5.51 -0.87 6.20
CA THR A 223 6.57 -1.32 7.12
C THR A 223 7.91 -0.66 6.81
N GLY A 224 8.81 -0.66 7.79
CA GLY A 224 10.21 -0.28 7.56
C GLY A 224 11.02 -1.40 6.89
N TYR A 225 12.17 -1.03 6.32
CA TYR A 225 13.13 -1.97 5.74
C TYR A 225 13.85 -2.82 6.80
N ASN A 226 14.05 -2.23 7.97
CA ASN A 226 14.91 -2.71 9.02
C ASN A 226 14.31 -3.89 9.79
N PRO A 227 15.16 -4.75 10.33
CA PRO A 227 14.77 -5.54 11.49
C PRO A 227 14.52 -4.66 12.71
N LEU A 228 13.54 -5.00 13.51
CA LEU A 228 13.33 -4.46 14.85
C LEU A 228 13.58 -5.60 15.85
N ARG A 229 14.60 -5.42 16.70
CA ARG A 229 15.04 -6.46 17.66
C ARG A 229 15.29 -7.81 16.96
N GLY A 230 16.01 -7.75 15.85
CA GLY A 230 16.40 -8.91 15.05
C GLY A 230 15.32 -9.52 14.17
N VAL A 231 14.09 -8.99 14.16
CA VAL A 231 12.98 -9.49 13.31
C VAL A 231 12.54 -8.42 12.32
N TYR A 232 12.54 -8.74 11.05
CA TYR A 232 12.11 -7.82 9.99
C TYR A 232 10.68 -7.30 10.22
N CYS A 233 10.45 -6.00 10.00
CA CYS A 233 9.17 -5.37 10.25
C CYS A 233 8.00 -6.03 9.50
N THR A 234 8.25 -6.59 8.32
CA THR A 234 7.26 -7.34 7.52
C THR A 234 6.85 -8.69 8.13
N GLU A 235 7.65 -9.22 9.04
CA GLU A 235 7.45 -10.52 9.68
C GLU A 235 7.31 -10.43 11.20
N ASN A 236 7.44 -9.23 11.75
CA ASN A 236 7.45 -9.02 13.20
C ASN A 236 6.03 -9.06 13.77
N LYS A 237 5.65 -10.26 14.19
CA LYS A 237 4.31 -10.50 14.75
C LYS A 237 3.95 -9.56 15.89
N THR A 238 4.91 -9.19 16.73
CA THR A 238 4.66 -8.31 17.89
C THR A 238 4.14 -6.94 17.44
N ILE A 239 4.84 -6.26 16.51
CA ILE A 239 4.41 -4.95 16.07
C ILE A 239 3.16 -5.03 15.18
N ILE A 240 3.00 -6.10 14.41
CA ILE A 240 1.82 -6.30 13.58
C ILE A 240 0.58 -6.57 14.45
N ASP A 241 0.72 -7.31 15.55
CA ASP A 241 -0.36 -7.51 16.52
C ASP A 241 -0.73 -6.19 17.23
N ILE A 242 0.24 -5.37 17.61
CA ILE A 242 -0.02 -4.01 18.15
C ILE A 242 -0.83 -3.21 17.14
N LEU A 243 -0.43 -3.21 15.86
CA LEU A 243 -1.13 -2.47 14.81
C LEU A 243 -2.55 -2.99 14.59
N LYS A 244 -2.68 -4.29 14.30
CA LYS A 244 -3.96 -4.87 13.85
C LYS A 244 -4.91 -5.23 15.00
N LYS A 245 -4.38 -5.74 16.13
CA LYS A 245 -5.21 -6.18 17.26
C LYS A 245 -5.40 -5.10 18.30
N ASP A 246 -4.32 -4.52 18.83
CA ASP A 246 -4.42 -3.59 19.95
C ASP A 246 -4.98 -2.23 19.50
N TRP A 247 -4.60 -1.75 18.31
CA TRP A 247 -5.12 -0.49 17.76
C TRP A 247 -6.33 -0.65 16.87
N GLY A 248 -6.68 -1.88 16.50
CA GLY A 248 -7.84 -2.18 15.67
C GLY A 248 -7.69 -1.73 14.21
N PHE A 249 -6.48 -1.72 13.67
CA PHE A 249 -6.25 -1.34 12.27
C PHE A 249 -6.92 -2.33 11.32
N ARG A 250 -7.79 -1.83 10.46
CA ARG A 250 -8.55 -2.61 9.47
C ARG A 250 -8.17 -2.28 8.03
N GLY A 251 -7.14 -1.46 7.84
CA GLY A 251 -6.62 -1.10 6.53
C GLY A 251 -5.55 -2.08 6.03
N MET A 252 -4.82 -1.69 5.00
CA MET A 252 -3.81 -2.51 4.34
C MET A 252 -2.42 -2.25 4.94
N LEU A 253 -1.76 -3.30 5.41
CA LEU A 253 -0.35 -3.29 5.78
C LEU A 253 0.49 -3.74 4.59
N MET A 254 1.27 -2.84 4.00
CA MET A 254 2.17 -3.15 2.90
C MET A 254 3.63 -3.18 3.34
N SER A 255 4.46 -3.93 2.61
CA SER A 255 5.90 -3.81 2.73
C SER A 255 6.39 -2.50 2.10
N ASP A 256 7.55 -2.01 2.52
CA ASP A 256 8.33 -1.13 1.67
C ASP A 256 8.92 -1.94 0.49
N TRP A 257 9.56 -1.28 -0.49
CA TRP A 257 10.01 -1.92 -1.72
C TRP A 257 11.10 -2.96 -1.46
N ALA A 258 10.85 -4.19 -1.92
CA ALA A 258 11.78 -5.32 -1.81
C ALA A 258 12.22 -5.65 -0.37
N CYS A 259 11.40 -5.41 0.65
CA CYS A 259 11.72 -5.71 2.04
C CYS A 259 10.88 -6.84 2.66
N THR A 260 10.29 -7.70 1.86
CA THR A 260 9.71 -8.98 2.31
C THR A 260 10.78 -10.05 2.24
N TYR A 261 10.89 -10.90 3.28
CA TYR A 261 11.99 -11.84 3.43
C TYR A 261 11.56 -13.31 3.51
N SER A 262 10.28 -13.57 3.72
CA SER A 262 9.69 -14.91 3.66
C SER A 262 8.24 -14.87 3.20
N ALA A 263 7.73 -15.96 2.65
CA ALA A 263 6.33 -16.08 2.27
C ALA A 263 5.46 -16.48 3.46
N ASP A 264 5.88 -17.51 4.20
CA ASP A 264 5.12 -18.12 5.30
C ASP A 264 5.00 -17.21 6.52
N LYS A 265 6.10 -16.64 6.99
CA LYS A 265 6.08 -15.76 8.17
C LYS A 265 5.36 -14.45 7.87
N ALA A 266 5.67 -13.81 6.73
CA ALA A 266 5.05 -12.55 6.37
C ALA A 266 3.52 -12.70 6.26
N ALA A 267 3.04 -13.74 5.55
CA ALA A 267 1.61 -14.00 5.42
C ALA A 267 0.95 -14.35 6.77
N ASN A 268 1.50 -15.32 7.51
CA ASN A 268 0.92 -15.77 8.78
C ASN A 268 0.97 -14.70 9.89
N HIS A 269 1.92 -13.77 9.81
CA HIS A 269 2.02 -12.68 10.78
C HIS A 269 1.21 -11.44 10.38
N GLY A 270 0.65 -11.41 9.16
CA GLY A 270 -0.35 -10.44 8.77
C GLY A 270 0.12 -9.30 7.89
N LEU A 271 1.19 -9.49 7.10
CA LEU A 271 1.47 -8.62 5.96
C LEU A 271 0.40 -8.84 4.89
N ASP A 272 -0.22 -7.77 4.40
CA ASP A 272 -1.30 -7.85 3.41
C ASP A 272 -0.80 -7.70 1.97
N LEU A 273 0.33 -6.99 1.76
CA LEU A 273 0.81 -6.66 0.43
C LEU A 273 2.34 -6.59 0.37
N GLU A 274 2.95 -7.33 -0.53
CA GLU A 274 4.36 -7.18 -0.89
C GLU A 274 4.51 -6.15 -2.01
N MET A 275 5.35 -5.10 -1.81
CA MET A 275 5.59 -4.07 -2.82
C MET A 275 6.99 -4.14 -3.44
N GLY A 276 7.08 -3.63 -4.68
CA GLY A 276 8.29 -3.52 -5.49
C GLY A 276 8.66 -4.77 -6.25
N SER A 277 8.40 -5.96 -5.75
CA SER A 277 8.69 -7.23 -6.43
C SER A 277 7.76 -8.33 -5.96
N LYS A 278 7.51 -9.33 -6.81
CA LYS A 278 6.79 -10.54 -6.45
C LYS A 278 7.76 -11.63 -5.95
N SER A 279 8.67 -11.28 -5.04
CA SER A 279 9.71 -12.22 -4.61
C SER A 279 9.17 -13.34 -3.75
N TRP A 280 8.17 -13.02 -2.92
CA TRP A 280 7.63 -13.91 -1.90
C TRP A 280 6.13 -14.16 -2.06
N PHE A 281 5.32 -13.11 -2.28
CA PHE A 281 3.88 -13.25 -2.49
C PHE A 281 3.56 -13.48 -3.97
N ASN A 282 3.84 -14.71 -4.41
CA ASN A 282 3.58 -15.17 -5.78
C ASN A 282 3.02 -16.59 -5.76
N ARG A 283 2.46 -17.02 -6.90
CA ARG A 283 1.81 -18.33 -7.05
C ARG A 283 2.75 -19.49 -6.80
N GLU A 284 4.03 -19.37 -7.20
CA GLU A 284 5.03 -20.45 -7.05
C GLU A 284 5.32 -20.76 -5.58
N LYS A 285 5.33 -19.74 -4.72
CA LYS A 285 5.63 -19.89 -3.30
C LYS A 285 4.38 -20.08 -2.45
N LEU A 286 3.32 -19.32 -2.68
CA LEU A 286 2.14 -19.39 -1.81
C LEU A 286 1.26 -20.62 -2.06
N ILE A 287 1.05 -21.05 -3.32
CA ILE A 287 0.19 -22.22 -3.59
C ILE A 287 0.69 -23.49 -2.89
N PRO A 288 1.99 -23.86 -2.93
CA PRO A 288 2.48 -25.01 -2.18
C PRO A 288 2.28 -24.89 -0.67
N LEU A 289 2.50 -23.70 -0.10
CA LEU A 289 2.33 -23.46 1.34
C LEU A 289 0.86 -23.58 1.77
N ILE A 290 -0.06 -23.09 0.94
CA ILE A 290 -1.51 -23.24 1.17
C ILE A 290 -1.92 -24.71 1.08
N ARG A 291 -1.47 -25.44 0.05
CA ARG A 291 -1.77 -26.88 -0.10
C ARG A 291 -1.23 -27.75 1.02
N GLN A 292 -0.13 -27.33 1.65
CA GLN A 292 0.46 -28.00 2.83
C GLN A 292 -0.21 -27.56 4.13
N GLY A 293 -1.14 -26.63 4.13
CA GLY A 293 -1.78 -26.10 5.32
C GLY A 293 -0.88 -25.21 6.18
N ILE A 294 0.27 -24.75 5.65
CA ILE A 294 1.18 -23.84 6.36
C ILE A 294 0.61 -22.42 6.39
N ILE A 295 -0.07 -22.03 5.32
CA ILE A 295 -0.83 -20.77 5.20
C ILE A 295 -2.30 -21.12 4.97
N SER A 296 -3.24 -20.44 5.64
CA SER A 296 -4.66 -20.57 5.37
C SER A 296 -5.03 -19.84 4.08
N GLU A 297 -5.99 -20.37 3.31
CA GLU A 297 -6.59 -19.62 2.20
C GLU A 297 -7.56 -18.54 2.69
N ALA A 298 -8.08 -18.69 3.92
CA ALA A 298 -9.04 -17.79 4.55
C ALA A 298 -8.37 -16.56 5.17
#